data_ae489b1fe5fb3375b2a268647a9aff03
#
_entry.id   ae489b1fe5fb3375b2a268647a9aff03
#
_cell.length_a   1.000
_cell.length_b   1.000
_cell.length_c   1.000
_cell.angle_alpha   90.00
_cell.angle_beta   90.00
_cell.angle_gamma   90.00
#
_symmetry.space_group_name_H-M   'P 1'
#
loop_
_entity.id
_entity.type
_entity.pdbx_description
1 polymer ?
#
loop_
_entity_poly.entity_id
_entity_poly.type
_entity_poly.pdbx_seq_one_letter_code
_entity_poly.pdbx_strand_id
1 'polypeptide(L)'
;GIYTFVGTNGCGKSTMMLCLAQLLSNQLNRLTISDTKNDSFVRFETNGKCCLWKRSNNLNWKHSENTLRYNGLYEGSLFYGTRFEDSTNIEQMIASGRITEQELADADDYVKNHMSFILHGDLIHYRTLKRLKNKHVAQQLSIKNRPYFINVESHFVSQYRMSSGECLLVSLLHFLYNSIVRRSLPSNQKVLVLIDELELALHPVAVLRLMDFLKQLVKEHSNLIIYLSSHSPEVIRTISPSELFKVTNNNGNL
;
A
#
# COMPACT_ATOMS: atom_id res chain seq x y z
N GLY A 1 -11.69 -3.61 -10.53
CA GLY A 1 -11.07 -4.90 -10.92
C GLY A 1 -9.80 -5.16 -10.16
N ILE A 2 -9.37 -6.41 -10.10
CA ILE A 2 -8.09 -6.83 -9.54
C ILE A 2 -7.24 -7.37 -10.69
N TYR A 3 -6.04 -6.84 -10.86
CA TYR A 3 -5.10 -7.21 -11.90
C TYR A 3 -3.77 -7.63 -11.26
N THR A 4 -3.20 -8.76 -11.70
CA THR A 4 -2.03 -9.34 -11.04
C THR A 4 -0.88 -9.51 -12.02
N PHE A 5 0.26 -8.91 -11.69
CA PHE A 5 1.51 -9.13 -12.39
C PHE A 5 2.22 -10.36 -11.85
N VAL A 6 2.51 -11.29 -12.75
CA VAL A 6 3.20 -12.54 -12.45
C VAL A 6 4.48 -12.66 -13.28
N GLY A 7 5.45 -13.41 -12.79
CA GLY A 7 6.72 -13.63 -13.47
C GLY A 7 7.82 -14.06 -12.52
N THR A 8 8.95 -14.46 -13.05
CA THR A 8 10.12 -14.89 -12.27
C THR A 8 10.70 -13.74 -11.43
N ASN A 9 11.49 -14.07 -10.41
CA ASN A 9 12.21 -13.04 -9.65
C ASN A 9 13.15 -12.27 -10.59
N GLY A 10 13.22 -10.94 -10.40
CA GLY A 10 14.04 -10.07 -11.23
C GLY A 10 13.48 -9.74 -12.62
N CYS A 11 12.28 -10.22 -12.99
CA CYS A 11 11.69 -9.89 -14.30
C CYS A 11 11.14 -8.46 -14.42
N GLY A 12 11.12 -7.66 -13.33
CA GLY A 12 10.70 -6.27 -13.36
C GLY A 12 9.31 -5.98 -12.78
N LYS A 13 8.67 -6.91 -12.06
CA LYS A 13 7.36 -6.69 -11.43
C LYS A 13 7.33 -5.43 -10.56
N SER A 14 8.28 -5.32 -9.63
CA SER A 14 8.37 -4.14 -8.73
C SER A 14 8.70 -2.85 -9.48
N THR A 15 9.48 -2.93 -10.56
CA THR A 15 9.73 -1.78 -11.45
C THR A 15 8.41 -1.34 -12.12
N MET A 16 7.61 -2.28 -12.63
CA MET A 16 6.28 -2.00 -13.19
C MET A 16 5.35 -1.38 -12.13
N MET A 17 5.36 -1.90 -10.91
CA MET A 17 4.57 -1.35 -9.80
C MET A 17 5.01 0.08 -9.46
N LEU A 18 6.31 0.39 -9.45
CA LEU A 18 6.83 1.75 -9.28
C LEU A 18 6.41 2.69 -10.42
N CYS A 19 6.43 2.20 -11.66
CA CYS A 19 5.89 2.96 -12.79
C CYS A 19 4.42 3.30 -12.58
N LEU A 20 3.57 2.34 -12.22
CA LEU A 20 2.16 2.59 -11.91
C LEU A 20 1.99 3.54 -10.71
N ALA A 21 2.83 3.42 -9.69
CA ALA A 21 2.78 4.29 -8.51
C ALA A 21 3.09 5.76 -8.84
N GLN A 22 3.69 6.06 -9.98
CA GLN A 22 3.83 7.43 -10.48
C GLN A 22 2.48 8.12 -10.71
N LEU A 23 1.44 7.35 -10.99
CA LEU A 23 0.07 7.87 -11.09
C LEU A 23 -0.51 8.35 -9.75
N LEU A 24 0.08 7.94 -8.63
CA LEU A 24 -0.30 8.36 -7.28
C LEU A 24 0.54 9.52 -6.77
N SER A 25 1.86 9.41 -6.95
CA SER A 25 2.85 10.38 -6.48
C SER A 25 4.16 10.21 -7.25
N ASN A 26 5.14 11.06 -7.01
CA ASN A 26 6.42 11.05 -7.75
C ASN A 26 7.31 9.85 -7.35
N GLN A 27 7.00 8.65 -7.83
CA GLN A 27 7.70 7.42 -7.49
C GLN A 27 8.81 7.03 -8.47
N LEU A 28 8.80 7.52 -9.72
CA LEU A 28 9.84 7.23 -10.70
C LEU A 28 11.24 7.71 -10.25
N ASN A 29 11.30 8.71 -9.39
CA ASN A 29 12.56 9.18 -8.80
C ASN A 29 13.26 8.14 -7.90
N ARG A 30 12.58 7.03 -7.55
CA ARG A 30 13.14 5.90 -6.81
C ARG A 30 13.87 4.91 -7.72
N LEU A 31 13.64 4.97 -9.03
CA LEU A 31 14.37 4.16 -10.00
C LEU A 31 15.81 4.69 -10.13
N THR A 32 16.77 3.80 -9.97
CA THR A 32 18.20 4.10 -9.98
C THR A 32 18.80 4.00 -11.40
N ILE A 33 20.10 4.23 -11.51
CA ILE A 33 20.85 4.05 -12.77
C ILE A 33 20.82 2.58 -13.22
N SER A 34 20.82 1.64 -12.28
CA SER A 34 20.73 0.21 -12.58
C SER A 34 19.37 -0.21 -13.14
N ASP A 35 18.31 0.53 -12.81
CA ASP A 35 16.94 0.20 -13.23
C ASP A 35 16.58 0.81 -14.58
N THR A 36 17.28 1.85 -15.03
CA THR A 36 16.88 2.64 -16.21
C THR A 36 18.07 3.14 -17.02
N LYS A 37 17.85 3.31 -18.33
CA LYS A 37 18.80 3.95 -19.27
C LYS A 37 18.47 5.44 -19.46
N ASN A 38 19.38 6.21 -20.08
CA ASN A 38 19.19 7.65 -20.32
C ASN A 38 18.00 8.00 -21.22
N ASP A 39 17.55 7.06 -22.04
CA ASP A 39 16.41 7.20 -22.96
C ASP A 39 15.14 6.50 -22.45
N SER A 40 15.14 5.99 -21.22
CA SER A 40 14.00 5.33 -20.64
C SER A 40 12.77 6.23 -20.56
N PHE A 41 11.63 5.67 -20.86
CA PHE A 41 10.36 6.39 -20.74
C PHE A 41 9.27 5.50 -20.17
N VAL A 42 8.25 6.13 -19.58
CA VAL A 42 7.03 5.51 -19.12
C VAL A 42 5.85 6.25 -19.73
N ARG A 43 5.00 5.52 -20.44
CA ARG A 43 3.80 6.08 -21.09
C ARG A 43 2.55 5.47 -20.47
N PHE A 44 1.64 6.35 -20.05
CA PHE A 44 0.30 5.98 -19.61
C PHE A 44 -0.72 6.47 -20.62
N GLU A 45 -1.65 5.60 -20.97
CA GLU A 45 -2.75 5.94 -21.87
C GLU A 45 -4.06 5.44 -21.28
N THR A 46 -5.05 6.32 -21.15
CA THR A 46 -6.38 5.98 -20.66
C THR A 46 -7.42 6.99 -21.19
N ASN A 47 -8.54 6.47 -21.72
CA ASN A 47 -9.65 7.29 -22.18
C ASN A 47 -9.24 8.46 -23.12
N GLY A 48 -8.32 8.19 -24.04
CA GLY A 48 -7.80 9.18 -24.99
C GLY A 48 -6.83 10.20 -24.40
N LYS A 49 -6.50 10.09 -23.10
CA LYS A 49 -5.46 10.91 -22.46
C LYS A 49 -4.16 10.13 -22.42
N CYS A 50 -3.09 10.76 -22.85
CA CYS A 50 -1.73 10.19 -22.82
C CYS A 50 -0.86 11.06 -21.91
N CYS A 51 -0.07 10.41 -21.04
CA CYS A 51 0.94 11.04 -20.20
C CYS A 51 2.26 10.30 -20.43
N LEU A 52 3.29 11.02 -20.82
CA LEU A 52 4.61 10.48 -21.10
C LEU A 52 5.62 11.07 -20.11
N TRP A 53 6.34 10.20 -19.42
CA TRP A 53 7.47 10.53 -18.58
C TRP A 53 8.74 10.06 -19.25
N LYS A 54 9.72 10.96 -19.43
CA LYS A 54 11.03 10.65 -20.00
C LYS A 54 12.11 10.93 -18.99
N ARG A 55 13.10 10.05 -18.93
CA ARG A 55 14.30 10.26 -18.13
C ARG A 55 15.22 11.26 -18.83
N SER A 56 15.73 12.23 -18.09
CA SER A 56 16.76 13.16 -18.58
C SER A 56 18.15 12.69 -18.17
N ASN A 57 19.19 13.23 -18.81
CA ASN A 57 20.60 12.92 -18.52
C ASN A 57 21.00 13.18 -17.04
N ASN A 58 20.27 14.03 -16.33
CA ASN A 58 20.48 14.33 -14.91
C ASN A 58 19.67 13.41 -13.96
N LEU A 59 19.26 12.23 -14.42
CA LEU A 59 18.48 11.24 -13.65
C LEU A 59 17.07 11.70 -13.24
N ASN A 60 16.67 12.90 -13.64
CA ASN A 60 15.33 13.42 -13.35
C ASN A 60 14.32 12.96 -14.39
N TRP A 61 13.09 12.70 -13.94
CA TRP A 61 11.97 12.38 -14.82
C TRP A 61 11.19 13.64 -15.16
N LYS A 62 11.03 13.90 -16.45
CA LYS A 62 10.23 15.01 -16.98
C LYS A 62 8.97 14.47 -17.63
N HIS A 63 7.85 15.12 -17.42
CA HIS A 63 6.57 14.73 -18.02
C HIS A 63 6.20 15.64 -19.20
N SER A 64 5.44 15.10 -20.15
CA SER A 64 4.73 15.85 -21.19
C SER A 64 3.54 16.62 -20.58
N GLU A 65 2.89 17.46 -21.35
CA GLU A 65 1.90 18.46 -20.92
C GLU A 65 0.72 17.94 -20.08
N ASN A 66 0.33 16.69 -20.22
CA ASN A 66 -0.79 16.10 -19.46
C ASN A 66 -0.29 15.26 -18.30
N THR A 67 -0.78 15.52 -17.11
CA THR A 67 -0.56 14.66 -15.93
C THR A 67 -1.81 13.86 -15.59
N LEU A 68 -1.67 12.54 -15.52
CA LEU A 68 -2.68 11.66 -14.95
C LEU A 68 -2.38 11.47 -13.47
N ARG A 69 -3.37 11.71 -12.61
CA ARG A 69 -3.24 11.51 -11.17
C ARG A 69 -4.50 10.83 -10.63
N TYR A 70 -4.28 9.88 -9.76
CA TYR A 70 -5.33 9.13 -9.08
C TYR A 70 -5.17 9.25 -7.56
N ASN A 71 -6.28 9.19 -6.84
CA ASN A 71 -6.22 8.91 -5.41
C ASN A 71 -5.86 7.43 -5.24
N GLY A 72 -4.94 7.13 -4.33
CA GLY A 72 -4.53 5.74 -4.18
C GLY A 72 -3.50 5.48 -3.09
N LEU A 73 -3.14 4.21 -2.96
CA LEU A 73 -2.15 3.69 -2.04
C LEU A 73 -1.17 2.80 -2.81
N TYR A 74 0.10 2.90 -2.47
CA TYR A 74 1.11 1.92 -2.84
C TYR A 74 1.74 1.33 -1.58
N GLU A 75 1.60 0.03 -1.41
CA GLU A 75 2.27 -0.76 -0.38
C GLU A 75 3.20 -1.77 -1.05
N GLY A 76 4.46 -1.84 -0.60
CA GLY A 76 5.44 -2.74 -1.19
C GLY A 76 6.72 -2.85 -0.39
N SER A 77 7.52 -3.84 -0.72
CA SER A 77 8.78 -4.19 -0.05
C SER A 77 9.76 -3.01 0.06
N LEU A 78 9.76 -2.11 -0.91
CA LEU A 78 10.61 -0.90 -0.91
C LEU A 78 10.26 0.10 0.19
N PHE A 79 9.06 0.02 0.79
CA PHE A 79 8.65 0.88 1.90
C PHE A 79 9.03 0.34 3.27
N TYR A 80 9.39 -0.92 3.39
CA TYR A 80 9.75 -1.51 4.68
C TYR A 80 10.99 -0.85 5.30
N GLY A 81 11.91 -0.32 4.51
CA GLY A 81 13.11 0.37 4.99
C GLY A 81 12.83 1.72 5.69
N THR A 82 11.79 2.46 5.28
CA THR A 82 11.46 3.78 5.85
C THR A 82 10.78 3.71 7.22
N ARG A 83 10.36 2.51 7.66
CA ARG A 83 9.72 2.28 8.96
C ARG A 83 10.66 2.55 10.14
N PHE A 84 11.98 2.40 9.94
CA PHE A 84 12.92 2.47 11.05
C PHE A 84 13.14 3.88 11.59
N GLU A 85 13.16 4.92 10.78
CA GLU A 85 13.35 6.30 11.23
C GLU A 85 12.18 6.79 12.11
N ASP A 86 10.95 6.60 11.64
CA ASP A 86 9.75 6.98 12.41
C ASP A 86 9.58 6.10 13.66
N SER A 87 9.99 4.82 13.59
CA SER A 87 9.94 3.88 14.70
C SER A 87 10.69 4.38 15.93
N THR A 88 11.94 4.81 15.77
CA THR A 88 12.78 5.23 16.89
C THR A 88 12.18 6.42 17.64
N ASN A 89 11.68 7.42 16.92
CA ASN A 89 11.08 8.62 17.53
C ASN A 89 9.82 8.26 18.33
N ILE A 90 8.96 7.42 17.81
CA ILE A 90 7.70 7.03 18.46
C ILE A 90 7.96 6.17 19.68
N GLU A 91 8.91 5.24 19.63
CA GLU A 91 9.30 4.45 20.80
C GLU A 91 9.87 5.33 21.93
N GLN A 92 10.68 6.34 21.59
CA GLN A 92 11.16 7.32 22.59
C GLN A 92 10.00 8.13 23.19
N MET A 93 8.98 8.50 22.41
CA MET A 93 7.80 9.20 22.90
C MET A 93 6.95 8.33 23.83
N ILE A 94 6.83 7.04 23.55
CA ILE A 94 6.16 6.08 24.44
C ILE A 94 6.96 5.96 25.75
N ALA A 95 8.26 5.71 25.66
CA ALA A 95 9.14 5.53 26.82
C ALA A 95 9.21 6.78 27.72
N SER A 96 9.13 7.97 27.14
CA SER A 96 9.13 9.26 27.87
C SER A 96 7.75 9.71 28.38
N GLY A 97 6.70 8.91 28.16
CA GLY A 97 5.34 9.25 28.55
C GLY A 97 4.69 10.39 27.73
N ARG A 98 5.24 10.74 26.57
CA ARG A 98 4.63 11.71 25.64
C ARG A 98 3.49 11.13 24.83
N ILE A 99 3.46 9.81 24.67
CA ILE A 99 2.34 9.06 24.11
C ILE A 99 1.84 8.12 25.20
N THR A 100 0.67 8.41 25.72
CA THR A 100 -0.05 7.63 26.73
C THR A 100 -1.44 7.28 26.22
N GLU A 101 -2.24 6.63 27.03
CA GLU A 101 -3.66 6.36 26.74
C GLU A 101 -4.45 7.63 26.36
N GLN A 102 -4.07 8.78 26.91
CA GLN A 102 -4.76 10.06 26.67
C GLN A 102 -4.58 10.58 25.25
N GLU A 103 -3.46 10.30 24.60
CA GLU A 103 -3.18 10.70 23.22
C GLU A 103 -3.80 9.73 22.21
N LEU A 104 -4.31 8.59 22.67
CA LEU A 104 -4.87 7.54 21.84
C LEU A 104 -6.41 7.54 21.86
N ALA A 105 -7.00 7.06 20.80
CA ALA A 105 -8.41 6.74 20.68
C ALA A 105 -8.57 5.35 20.04
N ASP A 106 -9.71 4.72 20.27
CA ASP A 106 -10.01 3.45 19.62
C ASP A 106 -9.92 3.58 18.10
N ALA A 107 -9.37 2.57 17.47
CA ALA A 107 -9.38 2.45 16.03
C ALA A 107 -10.81 2.18 15.52
N ASP A 108 -11.05 2.51 14.25
CA ASP A 108 -12.34 2.20 13.60
C ASP A 108 -12.62 0.69 13.64
N ASP A 109 -13.84 0.29 13.95
CA ASP A 109 -14.24 -1.12 14.02
C ASP A 109 -14.03 -1.84 12.67
N TYR A 110 -14.20 -1.14 11.58
CA TYR A 110 -13.88 -1.67 10.25
C TYR A 110 -12.42 -2.18 10.18
N VAL A 111 -11.47 -1.40 10.64
CA VAL A 111 -10.05 -1.77 10.64
C VAL A 111 -9.80 -2.92 11.62
N LYS A 112 -10.33 -2.82 12.85
CA LYS A 112 -10.17 -3.86 13.88
C LYS A 112 -10.68 -5.22 13.42
N ASN A 113 -11.91 -5.26 12.93
CA ASN A 113 -12.59 -6.51 12.56
C ASN A 113 -11.94 -7.17 11.34
N HIS A 114 -11.66 -6.40 10.27
CA HIS A 114 -11.04 -6.97 9.08
C HIS A 114 -9.59 -7.40 9.33
N MET A 115 -8.83 -6.65 10.13
CA MET A 115 -7.48 -7.04 10.52
C MET A 115 -7.47 -8.35 11.32
N SER A 116 -8.38 -8.46 12.31
CA SER A 116 -8.57 -9.69 13.11
C SER A 116 -8.95 -10.86 12.21
N PHE A 117 -9.94 -10.70 11.35
CA PHE A 117 -10.41 -11.77 10.48
C PHE A 117 -9.33 -12.23 9.48
N ILE A 118 -8.66 -11.30 8.82
CA ILE A 118 -7.64 -11.65 7.81
C ILE A 118 -6.47 -12.37 8.46
N LEU A 119 -5.93 -11.89 9.56
CA LEU A 119 -4.76 -12.48 10.20
C LEU A 119 -5.08 -13.74 11.01
N HIS A 120 -6.17 -13.71 11.78
CA HIS A 120 -6.45 -14.74 12.79
C HIS A 120 -7.71 -15.56 12.53
N GLY A 121 -8.63 -15.08 11.68
CA GLY A 121 -9.90 -15.75 11.37
C GLY A 121 -10.99 -15.53 12.42
N ASP A 122 -10.77 -14.58 13.31
CA ASP A 122 -11.74 -14.12 14.30
C ASP A 122 -12.04 -12.62 14.12
N LEU A 123 -12.93 -12.05 14.93
CA LEU A 123 -13.29 -10.63 14.86
C LEU A 123 -12.81 -9.83 16.07
N ILE A 124 -12.09 -10.46 17.00
CA ILE A 124 -11.83 -9.87 18.33
C ILE A 124 -10.35 -9.71 18.66
N HIS A 125 -9.46 -10.28 17.90
CA HIS A 125 -8.02 -10.27 18.19
C HIS A 125 -7.47 -8.85 18.37
N TYR A 126 -7.83 -7.94 17.46
CA TYR A 126 -7.41 -6.53 17.52
C TYR A 126 -8.47 -5.59 18.11
N ARG A 127 -9.38 -6.08 18.97
CA ARG A 127 -10.43 -5.25 19.60
C ARG A 127 -9.87 -4.04 20.36
N THR A 128 -8.66 -4.15 20.89
CA THR A 128 -7.96 -3.09 21.65
C THR A 128 -7.04 -2.22 20.79
N LEU A 129 -7.08 -2.40 19.45
CA LEU A 129 -6.30 -1.57 18.53
C LEU A 129 -6.70 -0.10 18.70
N LYS A 130 -5.70 0.74 18.90
CA LYS A 130 -5.86 2.19 19.06
C LYS A 130 -5.15 2.93 17.96
N ARG A 131 -5.44 4.21 17.86
CA ARG A 131 -4.80 5.12 16.93
C ARG A 131 -4.53 6.46 17.60
N LEU A 132 -3.49 7.16 17.16
CA LEU A 132 -3.27 8.55 17.60
C LEU A 132 -4.55 9.37 17.35
N LYS A 133 -5.05 10.06 18.40
CA LYS A 133 -6.41 10.58 18.52
C LYS A 133 -6.84 11.48 17.37
N ASN A 134 -6.01 12.44 16.98
CA ASN A 134 -6.31 13.37 15.90
C ASN A 134 -5.05 14.02 15.31
N LYS A 135 -5.23 14.84 14.27
CA LYS A 135 -4.12 15.54 13.60
C LYS A 135 -3.45 16.58 14.51
N HIS A 136 -4.19 17.20 15.43
CA HIS A 136 -3.64 18.18 16.36
C HIS A 136 -2.63 17.53 17.31
N VAL A 137 -2.97 16.38 17.91
CA VAL A 137 -2.04 15.59 18.74
C VAL A 137 -0.81 15.17 17.93
N ALA A 138 -0.98 14.74 16.67
CA ALA A 138 0.14 14.39 15.79
C ALA A 138 1.08 15.60 15.57
N GLN A 139 0.52 16.78 15.34
CA GLN A 139 1.30 18.02 15.18
C GLN A 139 2.05 18.41 16.45
N GLN A 140 1.40 18.33 17.62
CA GLN A 140 2.04 18.59 18.92
C GLN A 140 3.23 17.64 19.18
N LEU A 141 3.12 16.41 18.74
CA LEU A 141 4.18 15.40 18.82
C LEU A 141 5.20 15.49 17.68
N SER A 142 5.02 16.40 16.71
CA SER A 142 5.85 16.50 15.50
C SER A 142 5.86 15.22 14.66
N ILE A 143 4.74 14.48 14.66
CA ILE A 143 4.55 13.24 13.89
C ILE A 143 3.76 13.58 12.62
N LYS A 144 4.24 13.14 11.47
CA LYS A 144 3.58 13.40 10.16
C LYS A 144 2.27 12.63 10.01
N ASN A 145 2.25 11.38 10.46
CA ASN A 145 1.11 10.47 10.32
C ASN A 145 0.47 10.19 11.68
N ARG A 146 -0.69 9.55 11.65
CA ARG A 146 -1.39 9.07 12.85
C ARG A 146 -1.21 7.55 12.93
N PRO A 147 -0.15 7.05 13.57
CA PRO A 147 0.11 5.62 13.67
C PRO A 147 -0.93 4.91 14.53
N TYR A 148 -1.02 3.61 14.32
CA TYR A 148 -1.79 2.68 15.13
C TYR A 148 -0.93 2.10 16.25
N PHE A 149 -1.60 1.62 17.30
CA PHE A 149 -0.98 1.05 18.49
C PHE A 149 -1.78 -0.17 18.94
N ILE A 150 -1.07 -1.22 19.34
CA ILE A 150 -1.64 -2.36 20.07
C ILE A 150 -1.13 -2.33 21.51
N ASN A 151 -1.96 -2.78 22.42
CA ASN A 151 -1.54 -2.96 23.82
C ASN A 151 -1.12 -4.41 24.02
N VAL A 152 0.13 -4.63 24.42
CA VAL A 152 0.69 -5.94 24.72
C VAL A 152 1.25 -5.87 26.14
N GLU A 153 0.68 -6.65 27.05
CA GLU A 153 1.14 -6.73 28.45
C GLU A 153 1.35 -5.34 29.12
N SER A 154 0.40 -4.44 28.95
CA SER A 154 0.45 -3.05 29.46
C SER A 154 1.44 -2.11 28.80
N HIS A 155 2.01 -2.49 27.66
CA HIS A 155 2.88 -1.64 26.86
C HIS A 155 2.26 -1.36 25.49
N PHE A 156 2.42 -0.15 24.99
CA PHE A 156 2.02 0.18 23.62
C PHE A 156 3.11 -0.22 22.63
N VAL A 157 2.71 -1.00 21.63
CA VAL A 157 3.53 -1.31 20.46
C VAL A 157 2.99 -0.51 19.29
N SER A 158 3.83 0.34 18.73
CA SER A 158 3.43 1.17 17.59
C SER A 158 3.34 0.37 16.30
N GLN A 159 2.56 0.87 15.34
CA GLN A 159 2.43 0.31 13.98
C GLN A 159 3.79 -0.04 13.36
N TYR A 160 4.81 0.75 13.63
CA TYR A 160 6.14 0.58 13.05
C TYR A 160 6.94 -0.59 13.66
N ARG A 161 6.48 -1.10 14.79
CA ARG A 161 7.07 -2.26 15.51
C ARG A 161 6.22 -3.53 15.37
N MET A 162 5.04 -3.42 14.79
CA MET A 162 4.20 -4.57 14.44
C MET A 162 4.90 -5.43 13.38
N SER A 163 4.44 -6.65 13.21
CA SER A 163 4.88 -7.52 12.11
C SER A 163 4.64 -6.87 10.75
N SER A 164 5.34 -7.35 9.72
CA SER A 164 5.16 -6.83 8.34
C SER A 164 3.73 -6.96 7.87
N GLY A 165 3.07 -8.08 8.19
CA GLY A 165 1.67 -8.32 7.83
C GLY A 165 0.70 -7.38 8.53
N GLU A 166 0.87 -7.17 9.83
CA GLU A 166 0.05 -6.21 10.59
C GLU A 166 0.20 -4.79 10.06
N CYS A 167 1.43 -4.37 9.79
CA CYS A 167 1.70 -3.03 9.28
C CYS A 167 1.12 -2.80 7.89
N LEU A 168 1.26 -3.78 6.99
CA LEU A 168 0.65 -3.75 5.65
C LEU A 168 -0.87 -3.65 5.77
N LEU A 169 -1.47 -4.53 6.56
CA LEU A 169 -2.93 -4.58 6.68
C LEU A 169 -3.52 -3.34 7.33
N VAL A 170 -2.93 -2.84 8.41
CA VAL A 170 -3.47 -1.63 9.06
C VAL A 170 -3.40 -0.41 8.13
N SER A 171 -2.34 -0.28 7.33
CA SER A 171 -2.21 0.78 6.33
C SER A 171 -3.24 0.63 5.21
N LEU A 172 -3.36 -0.57 4.66
CA LEU A 172 -4.29 -0.89 3.58
C LEU A 172 -5.75 -0.70 4.02
N LEU A 173 -6.15 -1.30 5.13
CA LEU A 173 -7.51 -1.21 5.66
C LEU A 173 -7.88 0.23 6.03
N HIS A 174 -6.94 0.98 6.62
CA HIS A 174 -7.15 2.40 6.91
C HIS A 174 -7.41 3.21 5.64
N PHE A 175 -6.60 2.99 4.59
CA PHE A 175 -6.78 3.68 3.32
C PHE A 175 -8.13 3.32 2.67
N LEU A 176 -8.45 2.04 2.57
CA LEU A 176 -9.70 1.55 1.99
C LEU A 176 -10.92 2.11 2.74
N TYR A 177 -10.90 2.04 4.08
CA TYR A 177 -11.98 2.61 4.88
C TYR A 177 -12.21 4.08 4.61
N ASN A 178 -11.17 4.90 4.67
CA ASN A 178 -11.31 6.35 4.52
C ASN A 178 -11.55 6.81 3.07
N SER A 179 -11.01 6.09 2.08
CA SER A 179 -11.08 6.51 0.68
C SER A 179 -12.26 5.89 -0.08
N ILE A 180 -12.73 4.73 0.34
CA ILE A 180 -13.76 3.97 -0.37
C ILE A 180 -15.04 3.88 0.47
N VAL A 181 -14.95 3.30 1.68
CA VAL A 181 -16.13 2.96 2.47
C VAL A 181 -16.77 4.20 3.08
N ARG A 182 -15.99 5.03 3.76
CA ARG A 182 -16.50 6.20 4.49
C ARG A 182 -16.89 7.36 3.58
N ARG A 183 -16.14 7.61 2.51
CA ARG A 183 -16.30 8.82 1.67
C ARG A 183 -17.34 8.70 0.57
N SER A 184 -17.76 7.48 0.22
CA SER A 184 -18.69 7.25 -0.91
C SER A 184 -18.32 8.07 -2.14
N LEU A 185 -17.08 7.92 -2.62
CA LEU A 185 -16.57 8.67 -3.75
C LEU A 185 -17.45 8.45 -4.99
N PRO A 186 -17.65 9.49 -5.83
CA PRO A 186 -18.37 9.32 -7.08
C PRO A 186 -17.75 8.20 -7.94
N SER A 187 -18.57 7.44 -8.63
CA SER A 187 -18.14 6.28 -9.45
C SER A 187 -17.16 6.64 -10.57
N ASN A 188 -17.14 7.91 -11.00
CA ASN A 188 -16.19 8.43 -11.99
C ASN A 188 -14.81 8.74 -11.40
N GLN A 189 -14.67 8.83 -10.08
CA GLN A 189 -13.40 9.06 -9.42
C GLN A 189 -12.72 7.73 -9.09
N LYS A 190 -11.83 7.28 -9.97
CA LYS A 190 -11.09 6.03 -9.77
C LYS A 190 -10.12 6.13 -8.60
N VAL A 191 -10.03 5.04 -7.84
CA VAL A 191 -9.08 4.84 -6.74
C VAL A 191 -8.17 3.68 -7.12
N LEU A 192 -6.88 3.89 -7.01
CA LEU A 192 -5.85 2.93 -7.41
C LEU A 192 -5.11 2.41 -6.19
N VAL A 193 -5.12 1.10 -5.99
CA VAL A 193 -4.36 0.41 -4.93
C VAL A 193 -3.33 -0.49 -5.59
N LEU A 194 -2.09 -0.33 -5.17
CA LEU A 194 -0.95 -1.09 -5.65
C LEU A 194 -0.34 -1.85 -4.47
N ILE A 195 -0.21 -3.17 -4.58
CA ILE A 195 0.38 -4.02 -3.55
C ILE A 195 1.46 -4.89 -4.19
N ASP A 196 2.70 -4.66 -3.79
CA ASP A 196 3.86 -5.37 -4.32
C ASP A 196 4.29 -6.48 -3.36
N GLU A 197 4.41 -7.71 -3.87
CA GLU A 197 4.87 -8.90 -3.15
C GLU A 197 4.06 -9.19 -1.86
N LEU A 198 2.74 -9.28 -2.01
CA LEU A 198 1.79 -9.51 -0.91
C LEU A 198 2.18 -10.70 0.00
N GLU A 199 2.69 -11.77 -0.59
CA GLU A 199 3.10 -13.00 0.08
C GLU A 199 4.31 -12.87 1.02
N LEU A 200 5.14 -11.85 0.85
CA LEU A 200 6.30 -11.64 1.75
C LEU A 200 5.91 -11.19 3.14
N ALA A 201 4.74 -10.60 3.27
CA ALA A 201 4.27 -10.04 4.54
C ALA A 201 3.26 -10.92 5.28
N LEU A 202 2.57 -11.84 4.59
CA LEU A 202 1.42 -12.56 5.11
C LEU A 202 1.57 -14.07 4.98
N HIS A 203 1.11 -14.79 6.01
CA HIS A 203 0.96 -16.24 5.95
C HIS A 203 -0.06 -16.64 4.86
N PRO A 204 0.10 -17.77 4.14
CA PRO A 204 -0.77 -18.18 3.02
C PRO A 204 -2.26 -18.11 3.31
N VAL A 205 -2.71 -18.53 4.50
CA VAL A 205 -4.13 -18.45 4.89
C VAL A 205 -4.61 -16.99 4.99
N ALA A 206 -3.78 -16.09 5.52
CA ALA A 206 -4.10 -14.65 5.58
C ALA A 206 -4.13 -14.03 4.19
N VAL A 207 -3.25 -14.46 3.27
CA VAL A 207 -3.27 -14.05 1.86
C VAL A 207 -4.60 -14.42 1.22
N LEU A 208 -5.08 -15.66 1.39
CA LEU A 208 -6.37 -16.09 0.81
C LEU A 208 -7.54 -15.27 1.37
N ARG A 209 -7.61 -15.05 2.70
CA ARG A 209 -8.65 -14.22 3.31
C ARG A 209 -8.60 -12.77 2.82
N LEU A 210 -7.40 -12.21 2.66
CA LEU A 210 -7.25 -10.87 2.09
C LEU A 210 -7.71 -10.83 0.64
N MET A 211 -7.39 -11.83 -0.18
CA MET A 211 -7.85 -11.90 -1.56
C MET A 211 -9.37 -11.97 -1.66
N ASP A 212 -10.02 -12.75 -0.82
CA ASP A 212 -11.48 -12.83 -0.77
C ASP A 212 -12.11 -11.49 -0.36
N PHE A 213 -11.55 -10.85 0.65
CA PHE A 213 -11.96 -9.50 1.07
C PHE A 213 -11.81 -8.47 -0.05
N LEU A 214 -10.66 -8.44 -0.75
CA LEU A 214 -10.42 -7.50 -1.86
C LEU A 214 -11.36 -7.75 -3.04
N LYS A 215 -11.65 -9.01 -3.36
CA LYS A 215 -12.61 -9.38 -4.41
C LYS A 215 -14.03 -8.90 -4.09
N GLN A 216 -14.46 -9.06 -2.84
CA GLN A 216 -15.75 -8.54 -2.40
C GLN A 216 -15.78 -7.02 -2.53
N LEU A 217 -14.76 -6.34 -2.05
CA LEU A 217 -14.70 -4.88 -2.05
C LEU A 217 -14.73 -4.30 -3.48
N VAL A 218 -14.05 -4.94 -4.44
CA VAL A 218 -14.07 -4.53 -5.85
C VAL A 218 -15.45 -4.75 -6.50
N LYS A 219 -16.19 -5.78 -6.09
CA LYS A 219 -17.58 -5.98 -6.56
C LYS A 219 -18.53 -4.89 -6.04
N GLU A 220 -18.34 -4.45 -4.81
CA GLU A 220 -19.15 -3.41 -4.17
C GLU A 220 -18.79 -2.01 -4.68
N HIS A 221 -17.54 -1.78 -5.09
CA HIS A 221 -17.01 -0.48 -5.47
C HIS A 221 -16.37 -0.50 -6.86
N SER A 222 -17.13 -0.22 -7.90
CA SER A 222 -16.70 -0.25 -9.30
C SER A 222 -15.62 0.78 -9.67
N ASN A 223 -15.39 1.77 -8.83
CA ASN A 223 -14.32 2.76 -8.96
C ASN A 223 -12.98 2.31 -8.38
N LEU A 224 -12.92 1.17 -7.67
CA LEU A 224 -11.70 0.62 -7.10
C LEU A 224 -10.96 -0.26 -8.13
N ILE A 225 -9.69 0.04 -8.33
CA ILE A 225 -8.77 -0.71 -9.18
C ILE A 225 -7.59 -1.14 -8.30
N ILE A 226 -7.30 -2.43 -8.29
CA ILE A 226 -6.21 -3.01 -7.51
C ILE A 226 -5.22 -3.69 -8.48
N TYR A 227 -3.96 -3.31 -8.40
CA TYR A 227 -2.87 -4.06 -9.02
C TYR A 227 -2.05 -4.75 -7.94
N LEU A 228 -1.80 -6.03 -8.16
CA LEU A 228 -0.95 -6.86 -7.30
C LEU A 228 0.27 -7.30 -8.08
N SER A 229 1.41 -7.45 -7.43
CA SER A 229 2.49 -8.29 -7.93
C SER A 229 2.60 -9.52 -7.03
N SER A 230 2.76 -10.69 -7.62
CA SER A 230 2.92 -11.91 -6.86
C SER A 230 3.59 -13.01 -7.68
N HIS A 231 4.28 -13.91 -6.99
CA HIS A 231 4.74 -15.18 -7.50
C HIS A 231 4.16 -16.38 -6.72
N SER A 232 3.26 -16.10 -5.76
CA SER A 232 2.61 -17.13 -4.94
C SER A 232 1.56 -17.89 -5.76
N PRO A 233 1.65 -19.23 -5.83
CA PRO A 233 0.63 -20.05 -6.44
C PRO A 233 -0.76 -19.85 -5.81
N GLU A 234 -0.82 -19.58 -4.51
CA GLU A 234 -2.05 -19.33 -3.77
C GLU A 234 -2.77 -18.09 -4.33
N VAL A 235 -2.05 -16.99 -4.54
CA VAL A 235 -2.62 -15.76 -5.15
C VAL A 235 -3.03 -16.04 -6.59
N ILE A 236 -2.14 -16.62 -7.39
CA ILE A 236 -2.36 -16.85 -8.82
C ILE A 236 -3.62 -17.70 -9.08
N ARG A 237 -3.83 -18.76 -8.28
CA ARG A 237 -5.01 -19.63 -8.42
C ARG A 237 -6.33 -18.94 -8.11
N THR A 238 -6.30 -17.83 -7.36
CA THR A 238 -7.52 -17.08 -7.02
C THR A 238 -7.94 -16.07 -8.08
N ILE A 239 -7.06 -15.74 -9.03
CA ILE A 239 -7.26 -14.69 -10.04
C ILE A 239 -7.74 -15.31 -11.36
N SER A 240 -8.65 -14.61 -12.03
CA SER A 240 -9.10 -15.00 -13.38
C SER A 240 -7.94 -14.91 -14.38
N PRO A 241 -7.80 -15.84 -15.32
CA PRO A 241 -6.75 -15.78 -16.34
C PRO A 241 -6.72 -14.45 -17.13
N SER A 242 -7.87 -13.83 -17.34
CA SER A 242 -7.98 -12.51 -18.02
C SER A 242 -7.45 -11.34 -17.19
N GLU A 243 -7.22 -11.54 -15.89
CA GLU A 243 -6.70 -10.54 -14.95
C GLU A 243 -5.24 -10.82 -14.56
N LEU A 244 -4.61 -11.85 -15.16
CA LEU A 244 -3.20 -12.20 -14.96
C LEU A 244 -2.34 -11.64 -16.10
N PHE A 245 -1.31 -10.90 -15.76
CA PHE A 245 -0.36 -10.29 -16.70
C PHE A 245 1.03 -10.82 -16.43
N LYS A 246 1.59 -11.56 -17.39
CA LYS A 246 2.97 -12.05 -17.30
C LYS A 246 3.94 -10.92 -17.62
N VAL A 247 4.79 -10.59 -16.68
CA VAL A 247 5.88 -9.63 -16.88
C VAL A 247 7.11 -10.38 -17.35
N THR A 248 7.70 -9.91 -18.46
CA THR A 248 8.95 -10.43 -19.00
C THR A 248 9.87 -9.26 -19.33
N ASN A 249 11.11 -9.36 -18.94
CA ASN A 249 12.11 -8.35 -19.28
C ASN A 249 12.80 -8.72 -20.59
N ASN A 250 12.56 -7.96 -21.64
CA ASN A 250 13.20 -8.11 -22.96
C ASN A 250 14.26 -7.00 -23.12
N ASN A 251 15.48 -7.22 -22.62
CA ASN A 251 16.59 -6.28 -22.72
C ASN A 251 16.28 -4.87 -22.19
N GLY A 252 15.52 -4.79 -21.09
CA GLY A 252 15.13 -3.54 -20.44
C GLY A 252 13.77 -2.99 -20.87
N ASN A 253 13.02 -3.71 -21.70
CA ASN A 253 11.60 -3.42 -21.96
C ASN A 253 10.73 -4.36 -21.14
N LEU A 254 9.79 -3.79 -20.39
CA LEU A 254 8.81 -4.49 -19.53
C LEU A 254 7.44 -4.51 -20.20
#